data_110a310218b816d5ebae6e7716603aa0
#
_entry.id   110a310218b816d5ebae6e7716603aa0
#
_cell.length_a   1.000
_cell.length_b   1.000
_cell.length_c   1.000
_cell.angle_alpha   90.00
_cell.angle_beta   90.00
_cell.angle_gamma   90.00
#
_symmetry.space_group_name_H-M   'P 1'
#
loop_
_entity.id
_entity.type
_entity.pdbx_description
1 polymer ?
#
loop_
_entity_poly.entity_id
_entity_poly.type
_entity_poly.pdbx_seq_one_letter_code
_entity_poly.pdbx_strand_id
1 'polypeptide(L)'
;ALLVLTSCTGDFKDINTDLSGITDEDLQIDYNEHGIRLGVIQQGIYFNYDYGKGKNWPFQLTQNLNADMFSGYMHDGKPLNGGSHNSDYNLQDGWNSAMWGHTYSYIFPQIYQSENATREKHPGFFGVTKILKVEVMHRVTDYYGPIIYSRFADPNAEYMPDTQEAVYKEFFC
;
A
#
# COMPACT_ATOMS: atom_id res chain seq x y z
N ALA A 1 -21.87 -54.23 28.06
CA ALA A 1 -22.64 -53.31 27.25
C ALA A 1 -21.71 -52.19 26.81
N LEU A 2 -21.38 -52.11 25.52
CA LEU A 2 -20.53 -51.06 24.93
C LEU A 2 -21.50 -49.94 24.50
N LEU A 3 -21.47 -48.79 25.18
CA LEU A 3 -22.20 -47.58 24.75
C LEU A 3 -21.38 -46.90 23.67
N VAL A 4 -21.83 -47.02 22.43
CA VAL A 4 -21.30 -46.20 21.30
C VAL A 4 -21.98 -44.86 21.34
N LEU A 5 -21.25 -43.85 21.79
CA LEU A 5 -21.68 -42.44 21.69
C LEU A 5 -21.47 -42.02 20.23
N THR A 6 -22.52 -42.03 19.43
CA THR A 6 -22.51 -41.37 18.12
C THR A 6 -22.56 -39.83 18.36
N SER A 7 -21.43 -39.20 18.18
CA SER A 7 -21.35 -37.74 18.16
C SER A 7 -22.10 -37.23 16.91
N CYS A 8 -23.12 -36.39 17.12
CA CYS A 8 -23.83 -35.68 16.06
C CYS A 8 -22.97 -34.55 15.53
N THR A 9 -21.94 -34.83 14.74
CA THR A 9 -21.12 -33.82 14.06
C THR A 9 -21.48 -33.65 12.57
N GLY A 10 -22.55 -34.34 12.11
CA GLY A 10 -22.93 -34.35 10.70
C GLY A 10 -23.24 -32.96 10.15
N ASP A 11 -23.89 -32.11 10.93
CA ASP A 11 -24.36 -30.79 10.49
C ASP A 11 -23.41 -29.65 10.88
N PHE A 12 -22.29 -29.97 11.54
CA PHE A 12 -21.36 -28.95 12.04
C PHE A 12 -20.79 -28.08 10.93
N LYS A 13 -20.53 -28.66 9.77
CA LYS A 13 -20.00 -27.95 8.61
C LYS A 13 -21.04 -26.99 8.03
N ASP A 14 -22.27 -27.43 7.93
CA ASP A 14 -23.35 -26.61 7.34
C ASP A 14 -23.78 -25.48 8.28
N ILE A 15 -23.81 -25.73 9.59
CA ILE A 15 -24.14 -24.72 10.61
C ILE A 15 -23.04 -23.66 10.73
N ASN A 16 -21.77 -24.01 10.52
CA ASN A 16 -20.64 -23.09 10.63
C ASN A 16 -20.20 -22.50 9.27
N THR A 17 -20.88 -22.84 8.18
CA THR A 17 -20.64 -22.19 6.90
C THR A 17 -21.38 -20.86 6.86
N ASP A 18 -20.65 -19.77 6.83
CA ASP A 18 -21.24 -18.43 6.64
C ASP A 18 -21.70 -18.28 5.19
N LEU A 19 -23.00 -18.47 4.96
CA LEU A 19 -23.61 -18.31 3.63
C LEU A 19 -23.77 -16.86 3.18
N SER A 20 -23.48 -15.89 4.06
CA SER A 20 -23.48 -14.46 3.75
C SER A 20 -22.08 -13.93 3.40
N GLY A 21 -21.05 -14.73 3.59
CA GLY A 21 -19.67 -14.41 3.23
C GLY A 21 -19.44 -14.44 1.72
N ILE A 22 -18.49 -13.64 1.25
CA ILE A 22 -18.01 -13.67 -0.14
C ILE A 22 -17.22 -14.97 -0.33
N THR A 23 -17.60 -15.80 -1.30
CA THR A 23 -16.90 -17.04 -1.63
C THR A 23 -15.72 -16.78 -2.58
N ASP A 24 -14.81 -17.77 -2.69
CA ASP A 24 -13.72 -17.70 -3.68
C ASP A 24 -14.27 -17.65 -5.12
N GLU A 25 -15.42 -18.30 -5.39
CA GLU A 25 -16.11 -18.23 -6.67
C GLU A 25 -16.62 -16.81 -6.93
N ASP A 26 -17.20 -16.14 -5.94
CA ASP A 26 -17.69 -14.76 -6.07
C ASP A 26 -16.54 -13.78 -6.38
N LEU A 27 -15.35 -14.01 -5.80
CA LEU A 27 -14.16 -13.21 -6.08
C LEU A 27 -13.64 -13.39 -7.51
N GLN A 28 -13.90 -14.54 -8.13
CA GLN A 28 -13.50 -14.80 -9.53
C GLN A 28 -14.44 -14.17 -10.55
N ILE A 29 -15.69 -13.85 -10.18
CA ILE A 29 -16.66 -13.19 -11.07
C ILE A 29 -16.12 -11.80 -11.42
N ASP A 30 -16.06 -11.50 -12.73
CA ASP A 30 -15.62 -10.20 -13.26
C ASP A 30 -14.24 -9.73 -12.76
N TYR A 31 -13.38 -10.66 -12.37
CA TYR A 31 -12.05 -10.36 -11.81
C TYR A 31 -12.09 -9.49 -10.54
N ASN A 32 -13.14 -9.61 -9.74
CA ASN A 32 -13.32 -8.80 -8.53
C ASN A 32 -12.12 -8.81 -7.59
N GLU A 33 -11.49 -9.97 -7.40
CA GLU A 33 -10.28 -10.08 -6.57
C GLU A 33 -9.18 -9.10 -7.01
N HIS A 34 -8.97 -8.99 -8.32
CA HIS A 34 -7.93 -8.11 -8.88
C HIS A 34 -8.40 -6.67 -8.95
N GLY A 35 -9.67 -6.45 -9.31
CA GLY A 35 -10.28 -5.12 -9.40
C GLY A 35 -10.27 -4.36 -8.08
N ILE A 36 -10.60 -5.02 -6.98
CA ILE A 36 -10.58 -4.44 -5.63
C ILE A 36 -9.16 -3.97 -5.27
N ARG A 37 -8.14 -4.82 -5.50
CA ARG A 37 -6.74 -4.46 -5.20
C ARG A 37 -6.25 -3.30 -6.05
N LEU A 38 -6.54 -3.33 -7.35
CA LEU A 38 -6.18 -2.24 -8.26
C LEU A 38 -6.84 -0.92 -7.86
N GLY A 39 -8.11 -0.95 -7.44
CA GLY A 39 -8.80 0.23 -6.93
C GLY A 39 -8.09 0.85 -5.73
N VAL A 40 -7.64 0.04 -4.77
CA VAL A 40 -6.88 0.52 -3.60
C VAL A 40 -5.53 1.11 -4.03
N ILE A 41 -4.82 0.45 -4.95
CA ILE A 41 -3.51 0.93 -5.45
C ILE A 41 -3.68 2.27 -6.17
N GLN A 42 -4.67 2.38 -7.07
CA GLN A 42 -4.95 3.61 -7.82
C GLN A 42 -5.29 4.79 -6.89
N GLN A 43 -6.10 4.56 -5.87
CA GLN A 43 -6.42 5.57 -4.86
C GLN A 43 -5.18 5.97 -4.04
N GLY A 44 -4.30 5.00 -3.77
CA GLY A 44 -3.05 5.22 -3.04
C GLY A 44 -2.02 6.07 -3.78
N ILE A 45 -2.03 6.09 -5.13
CA ILE A 45 -1.08 6.86 -5.95
C ILE A 45 -1.05 8.34 -5.57
N TYR A 46 -2.21 8.93 -5.38
CA TYR A 46 -2.31 10.36 -5.04
C TYR A 46 -2.09 10.64 -3.55
N PHE A 47 -1.92 9.62 -2.72
CA PHE A 47 -1.90 9.75 -1.27
C PHE A 47 -3.09 10.55 -0.71
N ASN A 48 -4.17 10.61 -1.47
CA ASN A 48 -5.34 11.43 -1.19
C ASN A 48 -6.51 10.63 -0.60
N TYR A 49 -6.34 9.32 -0.47
CA TYR A 49 -7.36 8.42 0.05
C TYR A 49 -6.97 7.91 1.43
N ASP A 50 -7.82 8.13 2.41
CA ASP A 50 -7.62 7.70 3.80
C ASP A 50 -8.41 6.42 4.11
N TYR A 51 -8.46 5.47 3.18
CA TYR A 51 -9.06 4.13 3.36
C TYR A 51 -10.42 4.14 4.08
N GLY A 52 -11.29 5.09 3.72
CA GLY A 52 -12.64 5.21 4.27
C GLY A 52 -12.73 5.91 5.63
N LYS A 53 -11.63 6.42 6.17
CA LYS A 53 -11.63 7.16 7.44
C LYS A 53 -11.88 8.67 7.30
N GLY A 54 -12.13 9.15 6.11
CA GLY A 54 -12.77 10.43 5.84
C GLY A 54 -11.93 11.69 5.97
N LYS A 55 -10.61 11.60 6.07
CA LYS A 55 -9.73 12.79 6.06
C LYS A 55 -8.54 12.57 5.15
N ASN A 56 -8.23 13.52 4.28
CA ASN A 56 -7.13 13.46 3.30
C ASN A 56 -5.75 13.72 3.95
N TRP A 57 -5.53 13.17 5.11
CA TRP A 57 -4.27 13.32 5.85
C TRP A 57 -3.03 12.90 5.07
N PRO A 58 -3.05 11.77 4.34
CA PRO A 58 -1.87 11.35 3.60
C PRO A 58 -1.43 12.41 2.59
N PHE A 59 -2.36 12.97 1.82
CA PHE A 59 -2.04 14.03 0.87
C PHE A 59 -1.51 15.29 1.55
N GLN A 60 -2.15 15.74 2.61
CA GLN A 60 -1.68 16.90 3.36
C GLN A 60 -0.25 16.70 3.86
N LEU A 61 0.02 15.55 4.48
CA LEU A 61 1.33 15.27 5.05
C LEU A 61 2.41 14.99 4.01
N THR A 62 2.07 14.36 2.88
CA THR A 62 3.05 13.99 1.86
C THR A 62 3.26 15.08 0.81
N GLN A 63 2.25 15.85 0.50
CA GLN A 63 2.31 16.89 -0.51
C GLN A 63 2.44 18.28 0.14
N ASN A 64 1.41 18.74 0.86
CA ASN A 64 1.34 20.14 1.27
C ASN A 64 2.39 20.50 2.33
N LEU A 65 2.52 19.69 3.38
CA LEU A 65 3.46 19.94 4.47
C LEU A 65 4.88 19.44 4.19
N ASN A 66 5.08 18.83 3.04
CA ASN A 66 6.34 18.24 2.61
C ASN A 66 6.81 18.83 1.28
N ALA A 67 6.44 18.19 0.17
CA ALA A 67 6.96 18.52 -1.15
C ALA A 67 6.75 20.00 -1.51
N ASP A 68 5.57 20.55 -1.24
CA ASP A 68 5.27 21.95 -1.53
C ASP A 68 6.09 22.93 -0.68
N MET A 69 6.37 22.56 0.58
CA MET A 69 7.21 23.38 1.47
C MET A 69 8.68 23.31 1.10
N PHE A 70 9.22 22.11 0.86
CA PHE A 70 10.62 21.95 0.47
C PHE A 70 10.93 22.57 -0.89
N SER A 71 9.99 22.51 -1.84
CA SER A 71 10.15 23.12 -3.16
C SER A 71 10.04 24.65 -3.16
N GLY A 72 9.50 25.23 -2.09
CA GLY A 72 9.21 26.66 -2.00
C GLY A 72 8.00 27.13 -2.81
N TYR A 73 7.21 26.20 -3.37
CA TYR A 73 5.95 26.56 -4.04
C TYR A 73 4.89 27.08 -3.06
N MET A 74 4.92 26.58 -1.83
CA MET A 74 4.06 27.03 -0.75
C MET A 74 4.92 27.57 0.39
N HIS A 75 4.64 28.81 0.78
CA HIS A 75 5.25 29.44 1.94
C HIS A 75 4.16 29.99 2.84
N ASP A 76 4.30 29.80 4.13
CA ASP A 76 3.38 30.35 5.10
C ASP A 76 3.73 31.83 5.38
N GLY A 77 2.75 32.71 5.20
CA GLY A 77 2.89 34.11 5.59
C GLY A 77 2.85 34.37 7.08
N LYS A 78 2.60 33.34 7.88
CA LYS A 78 2.64 33.32 9.34
C LYS A 78 3.27 32.02 9.83
N PRO A 79 4.01 32.05 10.96
CA PRO A 79 4.61 30.83 11.49
C PRO A 79 3.58 29.72 11.67
N LEU A 80 3.67 28.68 10.85
CA LEU A 80 2.91 27.46 10.99
C LEU A 80 3.55 26.60 12.08
N ASN A 81 2.75 25.89 12.85
CA ASN A 81 3.23 24.97 13.88
C ASN A 81 4.27 25.58 14.83
N GLY A 82 4.07 26.84 15.24
CA GLY A 82 4.98 27.53 16.16
C GLY A 82 6.37 27.85 15.56
N GLY A 83 6.52 27.86 14.23
CA GLY A 83 7.78 28.08 13.54
C GLY A 83 8.60 26.78 13.32
N SER A 84 8.00 25.64 13.57
CA SER A 84 8.62 24.33 13.37
C SER A 84 7.97 23.65 12.15
N HIS A 85 8.55 23.85 10.96
CA HIS A 85 8.02 23.37 9.69
C HIS A 85 9.11 23.21 8.61
N ASN A 86 8.76 22.51 7.55
CA ASN A 86 9.71 22.09 6.53
C ASN A 86 10.21 23.25 5.63
N SER A 87 9.48 24.36 5.51
CA SER A 87 9.93 25.50 4.69
C SER A 87 11.26 26.09 5.16
N ASP A 88 11.50 26.09 6.46
CA ASP A 88 12.72 26.61 7.07
C ASP A 88 13.73 25.49 7.41
N TYR A 89 13.51 24.30 6.88
CA TYR A 89 14.29 23.09 7.18
C TYR A 89 14.34 22.74 8.68
N ASN A 90 13.38 23.23 9.45
CA ASN A 90 13.12 22.79 10.81
C ASN A 90 12.19 21.58 10.78
N LEU A 91 12.78 20.41 10.52
CA LEU A 91 12.09 19.22 10.07
C LEU A 91 11.10 18.67 11.11
N GLN A 92 9.93 18.28 10.62
CA GLN A 92 8.89 17.62 11.40
C GLN A 92 8.85 16.13 11.10
N ASP A 93 9.39 15.32 11.99
CA ASP A 93 9.50 13.86 11.80
C ASP A 93 8.16 13.19 11.51
N GLY A 94 7.08 13.61 12.20
CA GLY A 94 5.75 13.07 11.98
C GLY A 94 5.19 13.36 10.58
N TRP A 95 5.57 14.48 9.97
CA TRP A 95 5.20 14.79 8.59
C TRP A 95 6.06 14.03 7.59
N ASN A 96 7.37 14.03 7.85
CA ASN A 96 8.36 13.44 6.96
C ASN A 96 8.28 11.90 6.90
N SER A 97 7.81 11.25 7.96
CA SER A 97 7.62 9.80 7.99
C SER A 97 6.26 9.33 7.41
N ALA A 98 5.33 10.24 7.18
CA ALA A 98 3.96 9.88 6.80
C ALA A 98 3.88 9.10 5.49
N MET A 99 4.61 9.52 4.45
CA MET A 99 4.65 8.84 3.15
C MET A 99 5.18 7.40 3.30
N TRP A 100 6.23 7.20 4.07
CA TRP A 100 6.80 5.88 4.34
C TRP A 100 5.76 4.95 4.99
N GLY A 101 5.20 5.38 6.11
CA GLY A 101 4.21 4.59 6.84
C GLY A 101 3.00 4.25 5.98
N HIS A 102 2.48 5.22 5.24
CA HIS A 102 1.33 5.04 4.37
C HIS A 102 1.61 4.05 3.23
N THR A 103 2.74 4.22 2.55
CA THR A 103 3.15 3.34 1.45
C THR A 103 3.33 1.90 1.91
N TYR A 104 4.12 1.67 2.94
CA TYR A 104 4.48 0.31 3.36
C TYR A 104 3.40 -0.40 4.18
N SER A 105 2.51 0.33 4.83
CA SER A 105 1.42 -0.28 5.58
C SER A 105 0.17 -0.57 4.73
N TYR A 106 -0.06 0.20 3.67
CA TYR A 106 -1.34 0.11 2.95
C TYR A 106 -1.21 -0.13 1.45
N ILE A 107 -0.31 0.56 0.75
CA ILE A 107 -0.25 0.52 -0.71
C ILE A 107 0.62 -0.65 -1.20
N PHE A 108 1.86 -0.73 -0.74
CA PHE A 108 2.82 -1.72 -1.23
C PHE A 108 2.41 -3.17 -0.95
N PRO A 109 1.77 -3.51 0.17
CA PRO A 109 1.21 -4.85 0.36
C PRO A 109 0.17 -5.24 -0.69
N GLN A 110 -0.68 -4.29 -1.15
CA GLN A 110 -1.65 -4.55 -2.20
C GLN A 110 -0.98 -4.75 -3.57
N ILE A 111 0.06 -3.97 -3.86
CA ILE A 111 0.88 -4.14 -5.06
C ILE A 111 1.51 -5.54 -5.07
N TYR A 112 2.18 -5.92 -3.98
CA TYR A 112 2.83 -7.22 -3.83
C TYR A 112 1.86 -8.39 -4.02
N GLN A 113 0.70 -8.32 -3.37
CA GLN A 113 -0.34 -9.34 -3.51
C GLN A 113 -0.91 -9.39 -4.92
N SER A 114 -1.13 -8.23 -5.56
CA SER A 114 -1.60 -8.16 -6.95
C SER A 114 -0.57 -8.74 -7.93
N GLU A 115 0.70 -8.39 -7.80
CA GLU A 115 1.77 -8.97 -8.62
C GLU A 115 1.81 -10.50 -8.51
N ASN A 116 1.76 -11.04 -7.30
CA ASN A 116 1.80 -12.49 -7.07
C ASN A 116 0.57 -13.23 -7.61
N ALA A 117 -0.61 -12.64 -7.45
CA ALA A 117 -1.86 -13.26 -7.91
C ALA A 117 -2.01 -13.23 -9.45
N THR A 118 -1.41 -12.24 -10.11
CA THR A 118 -1.67 -12.00 -11.55
C THR A 118 -0.53 -12.38 -12.48
N ARG A 119 0.69 -12.53 -11.98
CA ARG A 119 1.92 -12.77 -12.75
C ARG A 119 1.76 -13.84 -13.84
N GLU A 120 1.23 -14.99 -13.49
CA GLU A 120 1.13 -16.14 -14.40
C GLU A 120 -0.22 -16.22 -15.12
N LYS A 121 -1.29 -15.82 -14.43
CA LYS A 121 -2.66 -16.07 -14.89
C LYS A 121 -3.27 -14.89 -15.65
N HIS A 122 -2.87 -13.67 -15.31
CA HIS A 122 -3.51 -12.45 -15.79
C HIS A 122 -2.48 -11.39 -16.20
N PRO A 123 -1.73 -11.58 -17.31
CA PRO A 123 -0.62 -10.70 -17.68
C PRO A 123 -1.01 -9.23 -17.88
N GLY A 124 -2.26 -8.96 -18.29
CA GLY A 124 -2.76 -7.59 -18.41
C GLY A 124 -2.87 -6.88 -17.04
N PHE A 125 -3.43 -7.56 -16.04
CA PHE A 125 -3.49 -7.03 -14.68
C PHE A 125 -2.09 -6.90 -14.06
N PHE A 126 -1.22 -7.88 -14.30
CA PHE A 126 0.17 -7.82 -13.87
C PHE A 126 0.89 -6.58 -14.45
N GLY A 127 0.76 -6.33 -15.75
CA GLY A 127 1.36 -5.17 -16.41
C GLY A 127 0.85 -3.85 -15.82
N VAL A 128 -0.46 -3.72 -15.62
CA VAL A 128 -1.05 -2.53 -14.97
C VAL A 128 -0.52 -2.36 -13.55
N THR A 129 -0.45 -3.45 -12.78
CA THR A 129 0.10 -3.39 -11.40
C THR A 129 1.56 -2.93 -11.40
N LYS A 130 2.38 -3.38 -12.34
CA LYS A 130 3.77 -2.92 -12.50
C LYS A 130 3.86 -1.42 -12.77
N ILE A 131 3.02 -0.89 -13.67
CA ILE A 131 2.97 0.54 -13.96
C ILE A 131 2.58 1.34 -12.70
N LEU A 132 1.53 0.90 -11.99
CA LEU A 132 1.09 1.55 -10.76
C LEU A 132 2.14 1.48 -9.65
N LYS A 133 2.91 0.38 -9.59
CA LYS A 133 4.05 0.24 -8.67
C LYS A 133 5.11 1.30 -8.94
N VAL A 134 5.47 1.51 -10.20
CA VAL A 134 6.41 2.57 -10.58
C VAL A 134 5.88 3.93 -10.16
N GLU A 135 4.60 4.21 -10.46
CA GLU A 135 3.95 5.49 -10.14
C GLU A 135 3.96 5.83 -8.64
N VAL A 136 3.80 4.82 -7.79
CA VAL A 136 3.91 5.01 -6.33
C VAL A 136 5.36 5.13 -5.89
N MET A 137 6.22 4.18 -6.31
CA MET A 137 7.51 3.99 -5.68
C MET A 137 8.58 4.97 -6.16
N HIS A 138 8.43 5.58 -7.37
CA HIS A 138 9.34 6.64 -7.80
C HIS A 138 9.27 7.84 -6.85
N ARG A 139 8.06 8.24 -6.42
CA ARG A 139 7.89 9.34 -5.45
C ARG A 139 8.52 9.01 -4.10
N VAL A 140 8.39 7.76 -3.66
CA VAL A 140 8.96 7.33 -2.39
C VAL A 140 10.48 7.35 -2.43
N THR A 141 11.10 6.84 -3.49
CA THR A 141 12.55 6.86 -3.62
C THR A 141 13.10 8.26 -3.88
N ASP A 142 12.37 9.13 -4.59
CA ASP A 142 12.76 10.53 -4.78
C ASP A 142 12.74 11.30 -3.47
N TYR A 143 11.84 10.93 -2.58
CA TYR A 143 11.70 11.58 -1.28
C TYR A 143 12.74 11.08 -0.25
N TYR A 144 12.96 9.76 -0.18
CA TYR A 144 13.81 9.14 0.85
C TYR A 144 15.17 8.68 0.35
N GLY A 145 15.41 8.62 -0.96
CA GLY A 145 16.59 8.00 -1.56
C GLY A 145 16.49 6.47 -1.52
N PRO A 146 17.33 5.77 -0.77
CA PRO A 146 17.25 4.31 -0.63
C PRO A 146 15.95 3.86 0.04
N ILE A 147 15.31 2.83 -0.52
CA ILE A 147 14.01 2.31 -0.04
C ILE A 147 13.98 0.77 -0.07
N ILE A 148 13.06 0.16 0.68
CA ILE A 148 12.80 -1.28 0.61
C ILE A 148 11.93 -1.55 -0.61
N TYR A 149 12.48 -2.13 -1.67
CA TYR A 149 11.79 -2.34 -2.93
C TYR A 149 11.84 -3.80 -3.42
N SER A 150 13.04 -4.31 -3.77
CA SER A 150 13.20 -5.63 -4.37
C SER A 150 12.94 -6.78 -3.41
N ARG A 151 13.21 -6.57 -2.13
CA ARG A 151 13.10 -7.58 -1.07
C ARG A 151 11.89 -7.38 -0.15
N PHE A 152 10.91 -6.65 -0.59
CA PHE A 152 9.70 -6.47 0.19
C PHE A 152 9.00 -7.81 0.40
N ALA A 153 8.61 -8.09 1.65
CA ALA A 153 7.96 -9.34 2.09
C ALA A 153 8.81 -10.62 1.94
N ASP A 154 10.11 -10.53 1.71
CA ASP A 154 11.01 -11.67 1.80
C ASP A 154 11.35 -11.93 3.29
N PRO A 155 10.90 -13.05 3.90
CA PRO A 155 11.16 -13.33 5.31
C PRO A 155 12.62 -13.60 5.63
N ASN A 156 13.45 -13.86 4.62
CA ASN A 156 14.87 -14.17 4.76
C ASN A 156 15.76 -12.96 4.41
N ALA A 157 15.19 -11.87 3.95
CA ALA A 157 15.96 -10.69 3.64
C ALA A 157 16.40 -9.98 4.91
N GLU A 158 17.69 -9.63 4.99
CA GLU A 158 18.09 -8.52 5.83
C GLU A 158 17.42 -7.26 5.27
N TYR A 159 16.78 -6.47 6.14
CA TYR A 159 16.10 -5.24 5.74
C TYR A 159 17.11 -4.16 5.31
N MET A 160 17.81 -4.43 4.23
CA MET A 160 18.70 -3.45 3.61
C MET A 160 17.94 -2.74 2.50
N PRO A 161 17.88 -1.40 2.54
CA PRO A 161 17.28 -0.63 1.46
C PRO A 161 18.03 -0.82 0.15
N ASP A 162 17.29 -0.90 -0.94
CA ASP A 162 17.84 -0.77 -2.29
C ASP A 162 18.26 0.68 -2.53
N THR A 163 19.38 0.88 -3.21
CA THR A 163 19.80 2.23 -3.60
C THR A 163 18.80 2.83 -4.59
N GLN A 164 18.65 4.14 -4.62
CA GLN A 164 17.77 4.81 -5.58
C GLN A 164 18.10 4.41 -7.03
N GLU A 165 19.38 4.31 -7.37
CA GLU A 165 19.83 3.85 -8.69
C GLU A 165 19.32 2.43 -9.01
N ALA A 166 19.39 1.51 -8.05
CA ALA A 166 18.89 0.14 -8.22
C ALA A 166 17.39 0.12 -8.42
N VAL A 167 16.64 0.89 -7.62
CA VAL A 167 15.18 1.02 -7.74
C VAL A 167 14.80 1.55 -9.12
N TYR A 168 15.45 2.60 -9.60
CA TYR A 168 15.18 3.16 -10.93
C TYR A 168 15.51 2.18 -12.06
N LYS A 169 16.56 1.38 -11.94
CA LYS A 169 16.84 0.30 -12.91
C LYS A 169 15.70 -0.71 -13.00
N GLU A 170 15.14 -1.09 -11.86
CA GLU A 170 13.99 -2.01 -11.80
C GLU A 170 12.69 -1.42 -12.41
N PHE A 171 12.55 -0.12 -12.49
CA PHE A 171 11.40 0.53 -13.12
C PHE A 171 11.36 0.31 -14.64
N PHE A 172 12.49 0.05 -15.26
CA PHE A 172 12.63 -0.11 -16.71
C PHE A 172 12.89 -1.58 -17.14
N CYS A 173 12.76 -2.52 -16.20
CA CYS A 173 12.84 -3.97 -16.44
C CYS A 173 11.45 -4.60 -16.32
#